data_40174399e1720d4ba8f0147d13dfac55
#
_entry.id   40174399e1720d4ba8f0147d13dfac55
#
_cell.length_a   1.000
_cell.length_b   1.000
_cell.length_c   1.000
_cell.angle_alpha   90.00
_cell.angle_beta   90.00
_cell.angle_gamma   90.00
#
_symmetry.space_group_name_H-M   'P 1'
#
loop_
_entity.id
_entity.type
_entity.pdbx_description
1 polymer ?
#
loop_
_entity_poly.entity_id
_entity_poly.type
_entity_poly.pdbx_seq_one_letter_code
_entity_poly.pdbx_strand_id
1 'polypeptide(L)'
;MKVRTQKTLAKVNGCPQRARTESEWYGGAQTFMWMCEDNIVEVPFDKEHLLERILSPDNLNQAYKAVVRNKGCGGIDKMSCEELLPWLLANKDSLIRSLQDGSYRPNPVRRVEIPKDNGKKRLLGIPTVVDRLVQQAINQTLTPIYERQFSSRSYGFRPRRGCHDALRGAQKIIDNGYIYVVDLDLERFFDTVSHSKLIEILSRTIKDGRGVSLIHKYLRSGVINKGLFEASEEGTPQGGPLSPLLSNIMLNELDKELERRGLPFVRYADDSMIFCKSKRAAMRVKESITKFIEGKLYLKVNKEKTVVSYVRGVKYLGYSFYVSKGKCQLTVHPKSKAKMKAKLKELTNRSNGWGYEKWKQKLEEYIRGWVGYYHLANMKQLLLETDKWLRRRIRMCIWKSWKRVKTRIANLVRCGIDKYQAYMWGNSRLGYWRVADSPILKMAISNDSLRKTGYVTLMGSYLEWHPK
;
A
#
# COMPACT_ATOMS: atom_id res chain seq x y z
N MET A 1 14.69 -41.23 -3.73
CA MET A 1 13.76 -40.56 -4.68
C MET A 1 13.13 -39.30 -4.11
N LYS A 2 12.70 -39.25 -2.85
CA LYS A 2 12.07 -38.06 -2.22
C LYS A 2 12.96 -36.80 -2.16
N VAL A 3 14.26 -36.96 -1.99
CA VAL A 3 15.22 -35.83 -1.89
C VAL A 3 15.47 -35.12 -3.23
N ARG A 4 15.34 -35.82 -4.34
CA ARG A 4 15.51 -35.23 -5.68
C ARG A 4 14.32 -34.34 -6.08
N THR A 5 13.13 -34.73 -5.70
CA THR A 5 11.91 -33.95 -5.99
C THR A 5 11.89 -32.63 -5.21
N GLN A 6 12.34 -32.63 -3.95
CA GLN A 6 12.48 -31.40 -3.16
C GLN A 6 13.52 -30.44 -3.71
N LYS A 7 14.68 -30.95 -4.19
CA LYS A 7 15.72 -30.11 -4.80
C LYS A 7 15.28 -29.50 -6.14
N THR A 8 14.45 -30.21 -6.90
CA THR A 8 13.96 -29.72 -8.21
C THR A 8 12.91 -28.62 -8.01
N LEU A 9 12.00 -28.80 -7.08
CA LEU A 9 11.03 -27.76 -6.70
C LEU A 9 11.71 -26.50 -6.15
N ALA A 10 12.78 -26.66 -5.37
CA ALA A 10 13.56 -25.54 -4.86
C ALA A 10 14.23 -24.71 -5.97
N LYS A 11 14.54 -25.29 -7.12
CA LYS A 11 15.19 -24.57 -8.22
C LYS A 11 14.23 -23.82 -9.14
N VAL A 12 12.98 -24.24 -9.25
CA VAL A 12 12.05 -23.70 -10.25
C VAL A 12 11.40 -22.39 -9.82
N ASN A 13 11.26 -22.12 -8.55
CA ASN A 13 10.32 -21.08 -8.10
C ASN A 13 10.89 -19.95 -7.27
N GLY A 14 12.18 -19.77 -7.08
CA GLY A 14 12.74 -18.64 -6.29
C GLY A 14 12.12 -18.41 -4.89
N CYS A 15 10.88 -18.84 -4.70
CA CYS A 15 10.12 -18.82 -3.46
C CYS A 15 10.58 -19.91 -2.45
N PRO A 16 11.00 -21.07 -2.92
CA PRO A 16 11.45 -22.16 -2.08
C PRO A 16 12.64 -21.86 -1.17
N GLN A 17 13.51 -20.94 -1.55
CA GLN A 17 14.59 -20.57 -0.66
C GLN A 17 14.10 -19.89 0.62
N ARG A 18 13.07 -19.04 0.52
CA ARG A 18 12.41 -18.47 1.70
C ARG A 18 11.66 -19.53 2.49
N ALA A 19 10.92 -20.37 1.77
CA ALA A 19 10.22 -21.47 2.37
C ALA A 19 11.18 -22.43 3.09
N ARG A 20 12.30 -22.72 2.48
CA ARG A 20 13.30 -23.62 3.03
C ARG A 20 14.01 -23.08 4.26
N THR A 21 14.36 -21.81 4.25
CA THR A 21 14.95 -21.13 5.40
C THR A 21 13.96 -21.06 6.56
N GLU A 22 12.68 -20.85 6.23
CA GLU A 22 11.61 -20.83 7.24
C GLU A 22 11.24 -22.24 7.72
N SER A 23 11.28 -23.26 6.84
CA SER A 23 11.00 -24.65 7.21
C SER A 23 12.12 -25.30 8.06
N GLU A 24 13.36 -24.92 7.87
CA GLU A 24 14.46 -25.35 8.74
C GLU A 24 14.30 -24.85 10.16
N TRP A 25 13.58 -23.74 10.33
CA TRP A 25 13.24 -23.18 11.65
C TRP A 25 11.97 -23.78 12.25
N TYR A 26 11.07 -24.32 11.40
CA TYR A 26 9.72 -24.76 11.76
C TYR A 26 9.44 -26.13 11.20
N GLY A 27 9.87 -27.17 11.89
CA GLY A 27 9.85 -28.56 11.42
C GLY A 27 8.51 -29.06 10.95
N GLY A 28 7.50 -28.48 10.70
CA GLY A 28 6.18 -28.93 10.20
C GLY A 28 5.42 -27.91 9.35
N ALA A 29 5.91 -26.67 9.29
CA ALA A 29 5.23 -25.59 8.56
C ALA A 29 5.32 -25.69 7.02
N GLN A 30 5.90 -26.75 6.53
CA GLN A 30 6.15 -26.97 5.09
C GLN A 30 4.90 -26.93 4.25
N THR A 31 3.78 -27.29 4.78
CA THR A 31 2.54 -27.50 4.05
C THR A 31 1.84 -26.21 3.61
N PHE A 32 2.14 -25.06 4.23
CA PHE A 32 1.44 -23.80 3.97
C PHE A 32 2.04 -22.94 2.88
N MET A 33 3.31 -23.09 2.65
CA MET A 33 4.05 -22.20 1.76
C MET A 33 4.12 -22.73 0.33
N TRP A 34 3.58 -23.91 0.11
CA TRP A 34 3.69 -24.69 -1.12
C TRP A 34 2.57 -24.45 -2.10
N MET A 35 1.86 -23.37 -1.99
CA MET A 35 1.00 -22.91 -3.06
C MET A 35 1.86 -22.33 -4.18
N CYS A 36 2.69 -23.17 -4.79
CA CYS A 36 3.42 -22.87 -5.99
C CYS A 36 2.53 -23.03 -7.20
N GLU A 37 2.65 -22.10 -7.96
CA GLU A 37 2.19 -21.61 -9.25
C GLU A 37 1.26 -22.47 -10.09
N ASP A 38 1.40 -23.78 -10.13
CA ASP A 38 0.62 -24.65 -11.00
C ASP A 38 0.11 -25.95 -10.35
N ASN A 39 0.57 -26.26 -9.13
CA ASN A 39 0.09 -27.41 -8.37
C ASN A 39 -0.37 -26.95 -7.00
N ILE A 40 -1.66 -26.68 -6.89
CA ILE A 40 -2.34 -26.56 -5.60
C ILE A 40 -2.37 -27.94 -5.00
N VAL A 41 -1.39 -28.27 -4.17
CA VAL A 41 -1.49 -29.44 -3.30
C VAL A 41 -2.62 -29.13 -2.33
N GLU A 42 -3.74 -29.81 -2.46
CA GLU A 42 -4.82 -29.73 -1.47
C GLU A 42 -4.31 -30.27 -0.15
N VAL A 43 -3.90 -29.36 0.70
CA VAL A 43 -3.68 -29.70 2.11
C VAL A 43 -5.06 -29.81 2.73
N PRO A 44 -5.42 -30.99 3.30
CA PRO A 44 -6.68 -31.14 4.00
C PRO A 44 -6.76 -30.06 5.09
N PHE A 45 -7.71 -29.15 4.95
CA PHE A 45 -7.92 -28.09 5.93
C PHE A 45 -8.93 -28.60 6.96
N ASP A 46 -8.44 -28.85 8.17
CA ASP A 46 -9.30 -29.13 9.30
C ASP A 46 -10.00 -27.83 9.74
N LYS A 47 -11.28 -27.73 9.44
CA LYS A 47 -12.13 -26.58 9.77
C LYS A 47 -12.57 -26.57 11.22
N GLU A 48 -12.39 -27.67 11.92
CA GLU A 48 -12.87 -27.89 13.28
C GLU A 48 -11.79 -27.62 14.33
N HIS A 49 -10.51 -27.77 13.97
CA HIS A 49 -9.37 -27.54 14.86
C HIS A 49 -8.53 -26.33 14.43
N LEU A 50 -9.21 -25.22 14.11
CA LEU A 50 -8.55 -24.00 13.66
C LEU A 50 -7.68 -23.39 14.74
N LEU A 51 -8.13 -23.38 15.99
CA LEU A 51 -7.43 -22.79 17.11
C LEU A 51 -6.09 -23.47 17.36
N GLU A 52 -6.04 -24.80 17.35
CA GLU A 52 -4.81 -25.58 17.51
C GLU A 52 -3.79 -25.22 16.43
N ARG A 53 -4.25 -25.00 15.24
CA ARG A 53 -3.42 -24.61 14.12
C ARG A 53 -2.89 -23.18 14.26
N ILE A 54 -3.72 -22.24 14.71
CA ILE A 54 -3.30 -20.87 15.04
C ILE A 54 -2.20 -20.89 16.08
N LEU A 55 -2.34 -21.75 17.10
CA LEU A 55 -1.43 -21.83 18.24
C LEU A 55 -0.24 -22.77 18.01
N SER A 56 -0.13 -23.40 16.84
CA SER A 56 1.02 -24.25 16.53
C SER A 56 2.33 -23.48 16.65
N PRO A 57 3.40 -24.09 17.19
CA PRO A 57 4.70 -23.44 17.38
C PRO A 57 5.23 -22.80 16.09
N ASP A 58 5.10 -23.49 14.98
CA ASP A 58 5.55 -23.03 13.69
C ASP A 58 4.84 -21.75 13.25
N ASN A 59 3.51 -21.73 13.37
CA ASN A 59 2.71 -20.56 12.99
C ASN A 59 2.99 -19.35 13.91
N LEU A 60 3.11 -19.59 15.22
CA LEU A 60 3.44 -18.53 16.19
C LEU A 60 4.83 -17.94 15.94
N ASN A 61 5.81 -18.79 15.62
CA ASN A 61 7.15 -18.34 15.27
C ASN A 61 7.18 -17.51 13.97
N GLN A 62 6.43 -17.91 12.93
CA GLN A 62 6.30 -17.11 11.71
C GLN A 62 5.62 -15.77 12.00
N ALA A 63 4.57 -15.77 12.83
CA ALA A 63 3.90 -14.55 13.25
C ALA A 63 4.85 -13.62 14.03
N TYR A 64 5.65 -14.16 14.96
CA TYR A 64 6.67 -13.42 15.69
C TYR A 64 7.64 -12.73 14.72
N LYS A 65 8.23 -13.47 13.78
CA LYS A 65 9.16 -12.91 12.78
C LYS A 65 8.52 -11.82 11.94
N ALA A 66 7.26 -12.00 11.53
CA ALA A 66 6.54 -11.00 10.75
C ALA A 66 6.31 -9.71 11.55
N VAL A 67 5.91 -9.81 12.82
CA VAL A 67 5.68 -8.65 13.69
C VAL A 67 6.97 -7.89 13.97
N VAL A 68 8.05 -8.59 14.33
CA VAL A 68 9.36 -7.96 14.62
C VAL A 68 9.94 -7.30 13.37
N ARG A 69 9.86 -7.95 12.20
CA ARG A 69 10.33 -7.37 10.94
C ARG A 69 9.65 -6.04 10.58
N ASN A 70 8.39 -5.87 10.94
CA ASN A 70 7.64 -4.65 10.65
C ASN A 70 8.01 -3.46 11.53
N LYS A 71 8.74 -3.67 12.63
CA LYS A 71 9.25 -2.60 13.54
C LYS A 71 8.18 -1.56 13.93
N GLY A 72 6.93 -2.01 14.14
CA GLY A 72 5.83 -1.13 14.47
C GLY A 72 5.93 -0.59 15.90
N CYS A 73 5.39 0.61 16.14
CA CYS A 73 5.36 1.22 17.48
C CYS A 73 4.46 0.45 18.47
N GLY A 74 4.70 0.63 19.78
CA GLY A 74 3.93 0.01 20.85
C GLY A 74 2.45 0.39 20.90
N GLY A 75 1.64 -0.49 21.46
CA GLY A 75 0.22 -0.29 21.70
C GLY A 75 -0.07 0.66 22.89
N ILE A 76 -1.11 0.33 23.64
CA ILE A 76 -1.45 1.05 24.90
C ILE A 76 -0.44 0.79 26.01
N ASP A 77 0.18 -0.40 26.00
CA ASP A 77 1.23 -0.86 26.91
C ASP A 77 2.60 -0.26 26.61
N LYS A 78 2.74 0.44 25.50
CA LYS A 78 4.00 1.01 24.98
C LYS A 78 5.12 -0.01 24.72
N MET A 79 4.86 -1.32 24.84
CA MET A 79 5.83 -2.37 24.55
C MET A 79 6.37 -2.24 23.12
N SER A 80 7.68 -2.31 22.96
CA SER A 80 8.35 -2.33 21.65
C SER A 80 8.38 -3.74 21.06
N CYS A 81 8.65 -3.85 19.74
CA CYS A 81 8.83 -5.16 19.12
C CYS A 81 10.07 -5.91 19.63
N GLU A 82 11.06 -5.21 20.16
CA GLU A 82 12.31 -5.79 20.71
C GLU A 82 12.05 -6.47 22.07
N GLU A 83 11.13 -5.93 22.86
CA GLU A 83 10.71 -6.47 24.15
C GLU A 83 9.78 -7.70 24.05
N LEU A 84 9.28 -8.00 22.84
CA LEU A 84 8.36 -9.12 22.64
C LEU A 84 9.01 -10.47 22.95
N LEU A 85 10.27 -10.70 22.60
CA LEU A 85 10.93 -11.98 22.85
C LEU A 85 11.15 -12.22 24.35
N PRO A 86 11.73 -11.30 25.14
CA PRO A 86 11.82 -11.47 26.59
C PRO A 86 10.46 -11.71 27.26
N TRP A 87 9.45 -10.99 26.81
CA TRP A 87 8.09 -11.17 27.33
C TRP A 87 7.53 -12.57 27.03
N LEU A 88 7.72 -13.07 25.81
CA LEU A 88 7.27 -14.42 25.42
C LEU A 88 7.99 -15.52 26.20
N LEU A 89 9.28 -15.37 26.46
CA LEU A 89 10.04 -16.35 27.26
C LEU A 89 9.45 -16.49 28.67
N ALA A 90 8.95 -15.43 29.26
CA ALA A 90 8.33 -15.44 30.59
C ALA A 90 6.84 -15.82 30.58
N ASN A 91 6.08 -15.54 29.50
CA ASN A 91 4.60 -15.58 29.54
C ASN A 91 3.98 -16.50 28.50
N LYS A 92 4.76 -17.20 27.66
CA LYS A 92 4.25 -18.01 26.53
C LYS A 92 3.20 -19.03 26.99
N ASP A 93 3.48 -19.79 28.03
CA ASP A 93 2.57 -20.88 28.46
C ASP A 93 1.26 -20.34 29.01
N SER A 94 1.31 -19.22 29.71
CA SER A 94 0.12 -18.53 30.20
C SER A 94 -0.71 -17.98 29.03
N LEU A 95 -0.05 -17.38 28.04
CA LEU A 95 -0.72 -16.88 26.82
C LEU A 95 -1.41 -18.02 26.06
N ILE A 96 -0.72 -19.12 25.83
CA ILE A 96 -1.28 -20.27 25.09
C ILE A 96 -2.46 -20.86 25.86
N ARG A 97 -2.35 -21.07 27.17
CA ARG A 97 -3.47 -21.58 27.99
C ARG A 97 -4.68 -20.65 27.90
N SER A 98 -4.49 -19.36 28.09
CA SER A 98 -5.60 -18.40 28.03
C SER A 98 -6.27 -18.31 26.64
N LEU A 99 -5.55 -18.61 25.57
CA LEU A 99 -6.11 -18.70 24.22
C LEU A 99 -6.88 -20.03 24.05
N GLN A 100 -6.39 -21.15 24.61
CA GLN A 100 -7.01 -22.47 24.52
C GLN A 100 -8.29 -22.57 25.32
N ASP A 101 -8.28 -22.06 26.56
CA ASP A 101 -9.45 -22.09 27.47
C ASP A 101 -10.45 -20.96 27.17
N GLY A 102 -10.10 -20.05 26.24
CA GLY A 102 -10.94 -18.94 25.84
C GLY A 102 -11.01 -17.79 26.86
N SER A 103 -10.16 -17.75 27.89
CA SER A 103 -10.10 -16.63 28.85
C SER A 103 -9.35 -15.40 28.32
N TYR A 104 -8.58 -15.56 27.24
CA TYR A 104 -7.85 -14.46 26.64
C TYR A 104 -8.76 -13.29 26.26
N ARG A 105 -8.38 -12.09 26.69
CA ARG A 105 -9.04 -10.84 26.35
C ARG A 105 -8.06 -9.92 25.63
N PRO A 106 -8.30 -9.61 24.34
CA PRO A 106 -7.49 -8.64 23.61
C PRO A 106 -7.52 -7.26 24.26
N ASN A 107 -6.39 -6.59 24.26
CA ASN A 107 -6.30 -5.21 24.74
C ASN A 107 -6.97 -4.25 23.78
N PRO A 108 -7.52 -3.13 24.27
CA PRO A 108 -8.01 -2.05 23.44
C PRO A 108 -6.88 -1.49 22.54
N VAL A 109 -7.22 -1.06 21.35
CA VAL A 109 -6.23 -0.46 20.44
C VAL A 109 -5.97 0.99 20.79
N ARG A 110 -4.72 1.44 20.69
CA ARG A 110 -4.34 2.84 20.87
C ARG A 110 -4.69 3.64 19.63
N ARG A 111 -5.57 4.64 19.75
CA ARG A 111 -5.96 5.51 18.63
C ARG A 111 -4.88 6.52 18.29
N VAL A 112 -4.58 6.66 17.00
CA VAL A 112 -3.67 7.67 16.45
C VAL A 112 -4.33 8.31 15.24
N GLU A 113 -4.28 9.65 15.20
CA GLU A 113 -4.84 10.43 14.11
C GLU A 113 -3.77 10.77 13.06
N ILE A 114 -3.99 10.37 11.81
CA ILE A 114 -3.12 10.74 10.70
C ILE A 114 -3.86 11.73 9.79
N PRO A 115 -3.25 12.91 9.47
CA PRO A 115 -3.88 13.89 8.60
C PRO A 115 -4.04 13.33 7.17
N LYS A 116 -5.23 13.55 6.58
CA LYS A 116 -5.49 13.30 5.16
C LYS A 116 -5.22 14.57 4.35
N ASP A 117 -4.99 14.40 3.03
CA ASP A 117 -4.75 15.55 2.11
C ASP A 117 -5.86 16.61 2.07
N ASN A 118 -7.07 16.24 2.46
CA ASN A 118 -8.26 17.11 2.48
C ASN A 118 -8.51 17.77 3.85
N GLY A 119 -7.54 17.78 4.75
CA GLY A 119 -7.65 18.32 6.10
C GLY A 119 -8.41 17.42 7.08
N LYS A 120 -9.09 16.36 6.63
CA LYS A 120 -9.71 15.36 7.50
C LYS A 120 -8.64 14.47 8.11
N LYS A 121 -8.95 13.81 9.23
CA LYS A 121 -8.06 12.87 9.91
C LYS A 121 -8.45 11.42 9.57
N ARG A 122 -7.46 10.54 9.48
CA ARG A 122 -7.63 9.09 9.46
C ARG A 122 -7.35 8.55 10.85
N LEU A 123 -8.28 7.78 11.38
CA LEU A 123 -8.15 7.16 12.68
C LEU A 123 -7.50 5.78 12.53
N LEU A 124 -6.30 5.61 13.06
CA LEU A 124 -5.64 4.31 13.13
C LEU A 124 -5.73 3.77 14.56
N GLY A 125 -5.91 2.47 14.68
CA GLY A 125 -5.82 1.74 15.93
C GLY A 125 -4.54 0.92 15.97
N ILE A 126 -3.69 1.14 16.96
CA ILE A 126 -2.44 0.39 17.14
C ILE A 126 -2.66 -0.65 18.23
N PRO A 127 -2.75 -1.96 17.90
CA PRO A 127 -2.83 -3.03 18.90
C PRO A 127 -1.51 -3.17 19.68
N THR A 128 -1.54 -3.81 20.84
CA THR A 128 -0.33 -4.21 21.56
C THR A 128 0.51 -5.16 20.70
N VAL A 129 1.78 -5.31 21.02
CA VAL A 129 2.67 -6.19 20.23
C VAL A 129 2.25 -7.65 20.36
N VAL A 130 1.76 -8.05 21.56
CA VAL A 130 1.23 -9.40 21.80
C VAL A 130 -0.05 -9.64 20.99
N ASP A 131 -0.98 -8.68 20.99
CA ASP A 131 -2.19 -8.77 20.16
C ASP A 131 -1.87 -8.84 18.67
N ARG A 132 -0.85 -8.10 18.21
CA ARG A 132 -0.38 -8.20 16.81
C ARG A 132 0.18 -9.59 16.50
N LEU A 133 0.88 -10.22 17.44
CA LEU A 133 1.36 -11.59 17.26
C LEU A 133 0.21 -12.56 17.04
N VAL A 134 -0.80 -12.53 17.92
CA VAL A 134 -1.96 -13.42 17.83
C VAL A 134 -2.79 -13.12 16.57
N GLN A 135 -3.05 -11.85 16.26
CA GLN A 135 -3.73 -11.47 15.02
C GLN A 135 -2.97 -11.90 13.76
N GLN A 136 -1.64 -11.84 13.79
CA GLN A 136 -0.81 -12.30 12.68
C GLN A 136 -0.88 -13.83 12.54
N ALA A 137 -0.88 -14.57 13.63
CA ALA A 137 -1.05 -16.03 13.61
C ALA A 137 -2.42 -16.43 13.04
N ILE A 138 -3.49 -15.75 13.43
CA ILE A 138 -4.83 -15.92 12.85
C ILE A 138 -4.80 -15.61 11.35
N ASN A 139 -4.24 -14.47 10.95
CA ASN A 139 -4.17 -14.04 9.56
C ASN A 139 -3.46 -15.07 8.67
N GLN A 140 -2.31 -15.59 9.10
CA GLN A 140 -1.54 -16.59 8.36
C GLN A 140 -2.33 -17.88 8.14
N THR A 141 -3.08 -18.29 9.15
CA THR A 141 -3.90 -19.51 9.08
C THR A 141 -5.14 -19.33 8.21
N LEU A 142 -5.79 -18.17 8.26
CA LEU A 142 -7.02 -17.91 7.51
C LEU A 142 -6.77 -17.53 6.05
N THR A 143 -5.66 -16.86 5.76
CA THR A 143 -5.37 -16.35 4.40
C THR A 143 -5.46 -17.47 3.35
N PRO A 144 -4.81 -18.64 3.49
CA PRO A 144 -4.90 -19.70 2.48
C PRO A 144 -6.31 -20.23 2.24
N ILE A 145 -7.15 -20.21 3.27
CA ILE A 145 -8.53 -20.69 3.21
C ILE A 145 -9.40 -19.77 2.38
N TYR A 146 -9.30 -18.46 2.66
CA TYR A 146 -10.15 -17.48 2.02
C TYR A 146 -9.60 -17.04 0.65
N GLU A 147 -8.29 -17.15 0.42
CA GLU A 147 -7.67 -16.83 -0.87
C GLU A 147 -8.30 -17.64 -2.02
N ARG A 148 -8.68 -18.90 -1.77
CA ARG A 148 -9.38 -19.76 -2.73
C ARG A 148 -10.81 -19.32 -3.04
N GLN A 149 -11.43 -18.54 -2.12
CA GLN A 149 -12.81 -18.09 -2.24
C GLN A 149 -12.92 -16.68 -2.82
N PHE A 150 -11.81 -15.93 -2.85
CA PHE A 150 -11.82 -14.56 -3.31
C PHE A 150 -11.87 -14.47 -4.83
N SER A 151 -12.66 -13.52 -5.30
CA SER A 151 -12.77 -13.21 -6.73
C SER A 151 -11.39 -12.94 -7.36
N SER A 152 -11.20 -13.41 -8.59
CA SER A 152 -10.01 -13.08 -9.38
C SER A 152 -9.89 -11.58 -9.68
N ARG A 153 -10.97 -10.82 -9.55
CA ARG A 153 -11.06 -9.36 -9.79
C ARG A 153 -10.84 -8.51 -8.55
N SER A 154 -10.55 -9.15 -7.41
CA SER A 154 -10.14 -8.50 -6.16
C SER A 154 -8.62 -8.57 -6.00
N TYR A 155 -7.98 -7.42 -5.71
CA TYR A 155 -6.50 -7.31 -5.75
C TYR A 155 -5.89 -6.77 -4.44
N GLY A 156 -6.60 -5.95 -3.68
CA GLY A 156 -6.06 -5.32 -2.47
C GLY A 156 -5.86 -6.28 -1.31
N PHE A 157 -4.76 -6.14 -0.58
CA PHE A 157 -4.42 -6.93 0.62
C PHE A 157 -4.35 -8.45 0.39
N ARG A 158 -4.03 -8.87 -0.82
CA ARG A 158 -3.91 -10.28 -1.17
C ARG A 158 -2.46 -10.62 -1.55
N PRO A 159 -2.00 -11.84 -1.23
CA PRO A 159 -0.67 -12.28 -1.63
C PRO A 159 -0.53 -12.29 -3.15
N ARG A 160 0.66 -11.89 -3.64
CA ARG A 160 1.03 -11.85 -5.06
C ARG A 160 0.14 -11.00 -5.97
N ARG A 161 -0.69 -10.12 -5.42
CA ARG A 161 -1.54 -9.19 -6.17
C ARG A 161 -1.25 -7.76 -5.76
N GLY A 162 -1.19 -6.88 -6.74
CA GLY A 162 -0.85 -5.49 -6.52
C GLY A 162 -1.79 -4.51 -7.24
N CYS A 163 -1.55 -3.22 -6.98
CA CYS A 163 -2.30 -2.14 -7.65
C CYS A 163 -2.11 -2.15 -9.17
N HIS A 164 -0.94 -2.57 -9.66
CA HIS A 164 -0.66 -2.68 -11.09
C HIS A 164 -1.50 -3.76 -11.76
N ASP A 165 -1.77 -4.87 -11.07
CA ASP A 165 -2.63 -5.95 -11.59
C ASP A 165 -4.08 -5.49 -11.67
N ALA A 166 -4.55 -4.73 -10.66
CA ALA A 166 -5.86 -4.10 -10.69
C ALA A 166 -6.01 -3.14 -11.89
N LEU A 167 -4.99 -2.31 -12.15
CA LEU A 167 -4.98 -1.38 -13.29
C LEU A 167 -5.00 -2.12 -14.63
N ARG A 168 -4.20 -3.18 -14.79
CA ARG A 168 -4.22 -4.04 -15.99
C ARG A 168 -5.56 -4.75 -16.16
N GLY A 169 -6.18 -5.19 -15.06
CA GLY A 169 -7.53 -5.75 -15.06
C GLY A 169 -8.56 -4.73 -15.56
N ALA A 170 -8.51 -3.51 -15.07
CA ALA A 170 -9.36 -2.42 -15.53
C ALA A 170 -9.16 -2.08 -17.02
N GLN A 171 -7.90 -2.03 -17.49
CA GLN A 171 -7.61 -1.81 -18.91
C GLN A 171 -8.25 -2.87 -19.81
N LYS A 172 -8.11 -4.16 -19.46
CA LYS A 172 -8.73 -5.26 -20.22
C LYS A 172 -10.25 -5.14 -20.31
N ILE A 173 -10.90 -4.70 -19.24
CA ILE A 173 -12.36 -4.49 -19.22
C ILE A 173 -12.74 -3.32 -20.12
N ILE A 174 -12.00 -2.21 -20.08
CA ILE A 174 -12.24 -1.03 -20.92
C ILE A 174 -12.01 -1.36 -22.40
N ASP A 175 -10.96 -2.12 -22.73
CA ASP A 175 -10.67 -2.58 -24.10
C ASP A 175 -11.81 -3.44 -24.69
N ASN A 176 -12.59 -4.11 -23.84
CA ASN A 176 -13.79 -4.87 -24.23
C ASN A 176 -15.05 -3.98 -24.36
N GLY A 177 -14.90 -2.65 -24.39
CA GLY A 177 -15.98 -1.70 -24.64
C GLY A 177 -16.80 -1.29 -23.42
N TYR A 178 -16.37 -1.62 -22.20
CA TYR A 178 -17.02 -1.17 -20.97
C TYR A 178 -16.45 0.20 -20.55
N ILE A 179 -17.05 1.26 -21.08
CA ILE A 179 -16.54 2.63 -21.02
C ILE A 179 -17.21 3.54 -19.99
N TYR A 180 -18.23 3.05 -19.29
CA TYR A 180 -18.85 3.74 -18.17
C TYR A 180 -18.52 3.01 -16.87
N VAL A 181 -18.27 3.77 -15.80
CA VAL A 181 -17.85 3.25 -14.52
C VAL A 181 -18.76 3.76 -13.42
N VAL A 182 -19.14 2.86 -12.52
CA VAL A 182 -19.62 3.21 -11.19
C VAL A 182 -18.39 3.18 -10.29
N ASP A 183 -17.92 4.34 -9.87
CA ASP A 183 -16.89 4.51 -8.85
C ASP A 183 -17.56 4.45 -7.48
N LEU A 184 -17.38 3.34 -6.78
CA LEU A 184 -18.06 3.02 -5.53
C LEU A 184 -17.16 3.37 -4.35
N ASP A 185 -17.59 4.31 -3.51
CA ASP A 185 -16.92 4.69 -2.26
C ASP A 185 -17.79 4.30 -1.05
N LEU A 186 -17.25 3.50 -0.14
CA LEU A 186 -17.92 3.13 1.10
C LEU A 186 -17.64 4.17 2.19
N GLU A 187 -18.67 4.54 2.94
CA GLU A 187 -18.51 5.52 4.01
C GLU A 187 -17.86 4.89 5.24
N ARG A 188 -16.61 5.30 5.54
CA ARG A 188 -15.85 4.83 6.71
C ARG A 188 -15.90 3.30 6.86
N PHE A 189 -15.72 2.58 5.78
CA PHE A 189 -15.89 1.13 5.72
C PHE A 189 -15.37 0.40 6.97
N PHE A 190 -14.11 0.63 7.36
CA PHE A 190 -13.51 -0.04 8.51
C PHE A 190 -14.18 0.31 9.85
N ASP A 191 -14.85 1.45 9.95
CA ASP A 191 -15.51 1.89 11.18
C ASP A 191 -16.99 1.44 11.26
N THR A 192 -17.56 0.91 10.14
CA THR A 192 -19.00 0.61 10.02
C THR A 192 -19.29 -0.86 9.72
N VAL A 193 -18.29 -1.74 9.73
CA VAL A 193 -18.50 -3.18 9.50
C VAL A 193 -19.32 -3.77 10.65
N SER A 194 -20.48 -4.34 10.35
CA SER A 194 -21.29 -5.07 11.33
C SER A 194 -20.56 -6.33 11.81
N HIS A 195 -20.27 -6.40 13.09
CA HIS A 195 -19.63 -7.57 13.71
C HIS A 195 -20.46 -8.83 13.50
N SER A 196 -21.79 -8.77 13.75
CA SER A 196 -22.69 -9.91 13.59
C SER A 196 -22.66 -10.44 12.15
N LYS A 197 -22.70 -9.54 11.15
CA LYS A 197 -22.65 -9.95 9.73
C LYS A 197 -21.31 -10.56 9.35
N LEU A 198 -20.21 -10.00 9.83
CA LEU A 198 -18.88 -10.53 9.57
C LEU A 198 -18.69 -11.90 10.21
N ILE A 199 -19.14 -12.09 11.46
CA ILE A 199 -19.10 -13.39 12.18
C ILE A 199 -19.99 -14.42 11.47
N GLU A 200 -21.17 -14.06 11.02
CA GLU A 200 -22.03 -14.93 10.20
C GLU A 200 -21.29 -15.44 8.95
N ILE A 201 -20.63 -14.55 8.21
CA ILE A 201 -19.86 -14.90 6.99
C ILE A 201 -18.69 -15.83 7.34
N LEU A 202 -17.96 -15.54 8.43
CA LEU A 202 -16.84 -16.37 8.92
C LEU A 202 -17.32 -17.77 9.28
N SER A 203 -18.43 -17.90 10.00
CA SER A 203 -18.98 -19.16 10.48
C SER A 203 -19.50 -20.07 9.36
N ARG A 204 -19.75 -19.53 8.16
CA ARG A 204 -20.08 -20.37 7.00
C ARG A 204 -18.90 -21.25 6.56
N THR A 205 -17.68 -20.75 6.72
CA THR A 205 -16.43 -21.43 6.31
C THR A 205 -15.72 -22.09 7.48
N ILE A 206 -15.65 -21.42 8.64
CA ILE A 206 -14.95 -21.88 9.84
C ILE A 206 -15.97 -22.53 10.77
N LYS A 207 -15.70 -23.78 11.18
CA LYS A 207 -16.57 -24.54 12.10
C LYS A 207 -16.05 -24.56 13.54
N ASP A 208 -14.79 -24.16 13.77
CA ASP A 208 -14.23 -24.00 15.11
C ASP A 208 -14.78 -22.73 15.78
N GLY A 209 -15.73 -22.93 16.70
CA GLY A 209 -16.35 -21.84 17.46
C GLY A 209 -15.36 -21.08 18.34
N ARG A 210 -14.28 -21.71 18.82
CA ARG A 210 -13.24 -21.06 19.63
C ARG A 210 -12.45 -20.06 18.79
N GLY A 211 -12.08 -20.45 17.56
CA GLY A 211 -11.41 -19.57 16.62
C GLY A 211 -12.27 -18.37 16.22
N VAL A 212 -13.56 -18.60 15.93
CA VAL A 212 -14.52 -17.52 15.62
C VAL A 212 -14.73 -16.61 16.83
N SER A 213 -14.85 -17.18 18.05
CA SER A 213 -14.99 -16.40 19.30
C SER A 213 -13.78 -15.51 19.54
N LEU A 214 -12.57 -15.99 19.30
CA LEU A 214 -11.33 -15.20 19.41
C LEU A 214 -11.34 -14.00 18.46
N ILE A 215 -11.75 -14.21 17.19
CA ILE A 215 -11.89 -13.13 16.22
C ILE A 215 -12.93 -12.11 16.70
N HIS A 216 -14.07 -12.57 17.21
CA HIS A 216 -15.11 -11.69 17.75
C HIS A 216 -14.61 -10.85 18.93
N LYS A 217 -13.80 -11.43 19.81
CA LYS A 217 -13.16 -10.68 20.92
C LYS A 217 -12.25 -9.56 20.40
N TYR A 218 -11.48 -9.81 19.33
CA TYR A 218 -10.67 -8.78 18.68
C TYR A 218 -11.51 -7.63 18.09
N LEU A 219 -12.65 -7.95 17.49
CA LEU A 219 -13.56 -6.92 16.98
C LEU A 219 -14.13 -6.04 18.09
N ARG A 220 -14.39 -6.63 19.27
CA ARG A 220 -14.96 -5.95 20.44
C ARG A 220 -13.95 -5.39 21.43
N SER A 221 -12.65 -5.48 21.14
CA SER A 221 -11.59 -5.07 22.09
C SER A 221 -11.63 -3.60 22.49
N GLY A 222 -12.34 -2.76 21.75
CA GLY A 222 -12.46 -1.33 22.03
C GLY A 222 -11.21 -0.52 21.62
N VAL A 223 -11.28 0.76 21.90
CA VAL A 223 -10.27 1.75 21.50
C VAL A 223 -9.95 2.67 22.68
N ILE A 224 -8.68 2.96 22.91
CA ILE A 224 -8.27 4.04 23.80
C ILE A 224 -7.97 5.29 22.97
N ASN A 225 -8.77 6.31 23.19
CA ASN A 225 -8.65 7.62 22.56
C ASN A 225 -8.32 8.69 23.62
N LYS A 226 -7.12 9.26 23.56
CA LYS A 226 -6.64 10.25 24.53
C LYS A 226 -6.80 9.82 26.00
N GLY A 227 -6.63 8.53 26.28
CA GLY A 227 -6.75 7.96 27.62
C GLY A 227 -8.16 7.50 28.02
N LEU A 228 -9.18 7.76 27.20
CA LEU A 228 -10.55 7.31 27.44
C LEU A 228 -10.84 6.03 26.64
N PHE A 229 -11.50 5.08 27.28
CA PHE A 229 -11.96 3.85 26.63
C PHE A 229 -13.26 4.12 25.87
N GLU A 230 -13.29 3.72 24.60
CA GLU A 230 -14.46 3.73 23.72
C GLU A 230 -14.76 2.25 23.34
N ALA A 231 -15.95 1.78 23.66
CA ALA A 231 -16.39 0.44 23.23
C ALA A 231 -16.52 0.37 21.71
N SER A 232 -16.21 -0.77 21.13
CA SER A 232 -16.36 -1.02 19.68
C SER A 232 -17.53 -1.99 19.47
N GLU A 233 -18.68 -1.48 19.04
CA GLU A 233 -19.86 -2.27 18.69
C GLU A 233 -19.91 -2.60 17.22
N GLU A 234 -19.26 -1.76 16.38
CA GLU A 234 -19.11 -1.90 14.94
C GLU A 234 -17.66 -1.63 14.53
N GLY A 235 -17.32 -2.06 13.34
CA GLY A 235 -16.06 -1.76 12.71
C GLY A 235 -14.94 -2.77 13.00
N THR A 236 -13.88 -2.62 12.24
CA THR A 236 -12.62 -3.35 12.41
C THR A 236 -11.50 -2.34 12.63
N PRO A 237 -10.73 -2.42 13.73
CA PRO A 237 -9.68 -1.42 13.98
C PRO A 237 -8.68 -1.33 12.84
N GLN A 238 -8.54 -0.13 12.23
CA GLN A 238 -7.55 0.09 11.17
C GLN A 238 -6.14 0.06 11.74
N GLY A 239 -5.32 -0.93 11.38
CA GLY A 239 -3.91 -1.00 11.77
C GLY A 239 -3.47 -2.34 12.37
N GLY A 240 -4.38 -3.22 12.69
CA GLY A 240 -4.06 -4.61 13.05
C GLY A 240 -3.78 -5.49 11.83
N PRO A 241 -2.98 -6.56 11.96
CA PRO A 241 -2.70 -7.49 10.87
C PRO A 241 -3.93 -8.23 10.32
N LEU A 242 -4.96 -8.42 11.14
CA LEU A 242 -6.16 -9.19 10.79
C LEU A 242 -7.18 -8.37 9.98
N SER A 243 -7.28 -7.06 10.21
CA SER A 243 -8.32 -6.21 9.63
C SER A 243 -8.37 -6.21 8.09
N PRO A 244 -7.24 -6.24 7.34
CA PRO A 244 -7.27 -6.32 5.89
C PRO A 244 -7.91 -7.60 5.35
N LEU A 245 -7.66 -8.75 6.01
CA LEU A 245 -8.26 -10.02 5.62
C LEU A 245 -9.77 -10.02 5.90
N LEU A 246 -10.18 -9.59 7.10
CA LEU A 246 -11.60 -9.48 7.47
C LEU A 246 -12.37 -8.54 6.52
N SER A 247 -11.73 -7.44 6.11
CA SER A 247 -12.23 -6.54 5.09
C SER A 247 -12.52 -7.26 3.76
N ASN A 248 -11.56 -8.05 3.29
CA ASN A 248 -11.73 -8.82 2.06
C ASN A 248 -12.80 -9.90 2.19
N ILE A 249 -12.91 -10.57 3.33
CA ILE A 249 -13.96 -11.58 3.60
C ILE A 249 -15.33 -10.94 3.51
N MET A 250 -15.54 -9.78 4.13
CA MET A 250 -16.80 -9.04 4.08
C MET A 250 -17.15 -8.60 2.67
N LEU A 251 -16.20 -8.00 1.95
CA LEU A 251 -16.41 -7.47 0.59
C LEU A 251 -16.45 -8.56 -0.48
N ASN A 252 -16.02 -9.78 -0.19
CA ASN A 252 -16.17 -10.91 -1.11
C ASN A 252 -17.64 -11.26 -1.38
N GLU A 253 -18.55 -10.96 -0.46
CA GLU A 253 -19.99 -11.11 -0.70
C GLU A 253 -20.48 -10.13 -1.79
N LEU A 254 -19.91 -8.91 -1.83
CA LEU A 254 -20.15 -7.98 -2.94
C LEU A 254 -19.55 -8.51 -4.24
N ASP A 255 -18.33 -9.02 -4.19
CA ASP A 255 -17.67 -9.58 -5.38
C ASP A 255 -18.48 -10.72 -6.00
N LYS A 256 -18.96 -11.66 -5.17
CA LYS A 256 -19.83 -12.78 -5.58
C LYS A 256 -21.14 -12.27 -6.22
N GLU A 257 -21.73 -11.23 -5.65
CA GLU A 257 -22.98 -10.66 -6.20
C GLU A 257 -22.74 -9.99 -7.57
N LEU A 258 -21.61 -9.29 -7.73
CA LEU A 258 -21.20 -8.70 -9.01
C LEU A 258 -20.95 -9.80 -10.06
N GLU A 259 -20.26 -10.88 -9.70
CA GLU A 259 -20.02 -12.03 -10.57
C GLU A 259 -21.32 -12.74 -10.96
N ARG A 260 -22.22 -12.98 -9.99
CA ARG A 260 -23.54 -13.57 -10.23
C ARG A 260 -24.37 -12.77 -11.24
N ARG A 261 -24.24 -11.43 -11.24
CA ARG A 261 -24.90 -10.53 -12.19
C ARG A 261 -24.15 -10.38 -13.52
N GLY A 262 -22.99 -11.02 -13.69
CA GLY A 262 -22.16 -10.87 -14.88
C GLY A 262 -21.56 -9.48 -15.06
N LEU A 263 -21.47 -8.69 -13.98
CA LEU A 263 -20.94 -7.33 -14.02
C LEU A 263 -19.41 -7.35 -13.93
N PRO A 264 -18.68 -6.83 -14.92
CA PRO A 264 -17.24 -6.68 -14.81
C PRO A 264 -16.89 -5.59 -13.80
N PHE A 265 -15.93 -5.91 -12.92
CA PHE A 265 -15.48 -4.99 -11.88
C PHE A 265 -13.99 -5.19 -11.59
N VAL A 266 -13.41 -4.25 -10.88
CA VAL A 266 -12.09 -4.34 -10.28
C VAL A 266 -12.16 -3.75 -8.89
N ARG A 267 -11.72 -4.50 -7.88
CA ARG A 267 -11.69 -4.04 -6.50
C ARG A 267 -10.27 -4.05 -5.92
N TYR A 268 -9.89 -2.98 -5.28
CA TYR A 268 -8.65 -2.88 -4.51
C TYR A 268 -8.98 -2.41 -3.08
N ALA A 269 -9.04 -3.35 -2.14
CA ALA A 269 -9.55 -3.13 -0.79
C ALA A 269 -11.01 -2.61 -0.83
N ASP A 270 -11.27 -1.42 -0.30
CA ASP A 270 -12.55 -0.72 -0.32
C ASP A 270 -12.82 0.08 -1.61
N ASP A 271 -11.78 0.39 -2.40
CA ASP A 271 -11.91 1.07 -3.70
C ASP A 271 -12.43 0.10 -4.77
N SER A 272 -13.64 0.29 -5.26
CA SER A 272 -14.29 -0.59 -6.24
C SER A 272 -14.77 0.15 -7.47
N MET A 273 -14.45 -0.36 -8.65
CA MET A 273 -14.94 0.12 -9.92
C MET A 273 -15.78 -0.95 -10.63
N ILE A 274 -17.03 -0.66 -10.93
CA ILE A 274 -17.92 -1.54 -11.67
C ILE A 274 -18.12 -0.95 -13.06
N PHE A 275 -17.93 -1.75 -14.09
CA PHE A 275 -17.91 -1.27 -15.48
C PHE A 275 -19.19 -1.63 -16.22
N CYS A 276 -19.66 -0.71 -17.07
CA CYS A 276 -20.85 -0.85 -17.88
C CYS A 276 -20.62 -0.35 -19.30
N LYS A 277 -21.40 -0.84 -20.27
CA LYS A 277 -21.33 -0.39 -21.67
C LYS A 277 -22.04 0.95 -21.91
N SER A 278 -23.01 1.32 -21.09
CA SER A 278 -23.76 2.56 -21.25
C SER A 278 -23.99 3.28 -19.92
N LYS A 279 -24.17 4.59 -19.97
CA LYS A 279 -24.45 5.44 -18.80
C LYS A 279 -25.74 5.00 -18.09
N ARG A 280 -26.80 4.67 -18.86
CA ARG A 280 -28.08 4.22 -18.31
C ARG A 280 -27.95 2.90 -17.55
N ALA A 281 -27.15 1.95 -18.07
CA ALA A 281 -26.83 0.72 -17.36
C ALA A 281 -26.06 0.98 -16.07
N ALA A 282 -25.06 1.85 -16.11
CA ALA A 282 -24.26 2.22 -14.93
C ALA A 282 -25.13 2.88 -13.83
N MET A 283 -26.08 3.73 -14.19
CA MET A 283 -27.03 4.32 -13.24
C MET A 283 -27.87 3.25 -12.53
N ARG A 284 -28.48 2.32 -13.29
CA ARG A 284 -29.25 1.21 -12.72
C ARG A 284 -28.39 0.30 -11.83
N VAL A 285 -27.17 0.01 -12.24
CA VAL A 285 -26.20 -0.79 -11.44
C VAL A 285 -25.88 -0.06 -10.14
N LYS A 286 -25.58 1.24 -10.19
CA LYS A 286 -25.34 2.05 -8.98
C LYS A 286 -26.50 1.89 -7.98
N GLU A 287 -27.73 2.10 -8.40
CA GLU A 287 -28.90 2.02 -7.52
C GLU A 287 -29.09 0.62 -6.93
N SER A 288 -29.01 -0.41 -7.77
CA SER A 288 -29.24 -1.80 -7.36
C SER A 288 -28.14 -2.34 -6.45
N ILE A 289 -26.88 -1.96 -6.70
CA ILE A 289 -25.74 -2.37 -5.85
C ILE A 289 -25.75 -1.60 -4.53
N THR A 290 -26.12 -0.31 -4.54
CA THR A 290 -26.30 0.45 -3.28
C THR A 290 -27.34 -0.23 -2.39
N LYS A 291 -28.49 -0.61 -2.92
CA LYS A 291 -29.53 -1.36 -2.17
C LYS A 291 -29.01 -2.69 -1.62
N PHE A 292 -28.21 -3.41 -2.39
CA PHE A 292 -27.60 -4.67 -1.93
C PHE A 292 -26.61 -4.42 -0.78
N ILE A 293 -25.73 -3.45 -0.91
CA ILE A 293 -24.71 -3.12 0.10
C ILE A 293 -25.38 -2.68 1.41
N GLU A 294 -26.35 -1.77 1.32
CA GLU A 294 -27.03 -1.24 2.51
C GLU A 294 -27.97 -2.29 3.14
N GLY A 295 -28.71 -3.06 2.34
CA GLY A 295 -29.71 -4.00 2.84
C GLY A 295 -29.20 -5.41 3.18
N LYS A 296 -28.08 -5.87 2.59
CA LYS A 296 -27.55 -7.23 2.80
C LYS A 296 -26.23 -7.26 3.53
N LEU A 297 -25.37 -6.25 3.33
CA LEU A 297 -24.06 -6.19 3.99
C LEU A 297 -24.07 -5.22 5.17
N TYR A 298 -25.12 -4.42 5.32
CA TYR A 298 -25.25 -3.40 6.37
C TYR A 298 -24.10 -2.39 6.36
N LEU A 299 -23.53 -2.12 5.16
CA LEU A 299 -22.49 -1.13 4.94
C LEU A 299 -23.10 0.15 4.38
N LYS A 300 -22.52 1.30 4.71
CA LYS A 300 -22.99 2.60 4.21
C LYS A 300 -22.26 3.00 2.94
N VAL A 301 -23.01 3.35 1.90
CA VAL A 301 -22.46 3.87 0.64
C VAL A 301 -22.35 5.39 0.74
N ASN A 302 -21.18 5.94 0.43
CA ASN A 302 -21.01 7.38 0.33
C ASN A 302 -21.66 7.92 -0.95
N LYS A 303 -22.88 8.45 -0.84
CA LYS A 303 -23.69 8.91 -1.98
C LYS A 303 -23.06 10.06 -2.75
N GLU A 304 -22.29 10.94 -2.07
CA GLU A 304 -21.65 12.10 -2.69
C GLU A 304 -20.44 11.70 -3.55
N LYS A 305 -19.70 10.69 -3.12
CA LYS A 305 -18.49 10.25 -3.81
C LYS A 305 -18.74 9.09 -4.78
N THR A 306 -19.79 8.30 -4.55
CA THR A 306 -20.19 7.24 -5.48
C THR A 306 -20.80 7.86 -6.72
N VAL A 307 -20.04 7.89 -7.81
CA VAL A 307 -20.41 8.58 -9.05
C VAL A 307 -20.42 7.63 -10.24
N VAL A 308 -21.29 7.97 -11.20
CA VAL A 308 -21.26 7.34 -12.52
C VAL A 308 -20.58 8.27 -13.48
N SER A 309 -19.51 7.80 -14.11
CA SER A 309 -18.71 8.60 -15.02
C SER A 309 -18.22 7.81 -16.23
N TYR A 310 -17.84 8.54 -17.28
CA TYR A 310 -17.07 7.96 -18.38
C TYR A 310 -15.64 7.67 -17.91
N VAL A 311 -15.02 6.59 -18.36
CA VAL A 311 -13.69 6.15 -17.92
C VAL A 311 -12.60 7.21 -18.04
N ARG A 312 -12.72 8.13 -19.01
CA ARG A 312 -11.80 9.24 -19.15
C ARG A 312 -11.93 10.22 -17.98
N GLY A 313 -10.86 10.37 -17.21
CA GLY A 313 -10.84 11.29 -16.08
C GLY A 313 -11.20 10.67 -14.73
N VAL A 314 -11.67 9.42 -14.69
CA VAL A 314 -11.80 8.67 -13.42
C VAL A 314 -10.43 8.53 -12.76
N LYS A 315 -10.39 8.71 -11.46
CA LYS A 315 -9.21 8.46 -10.65
C LYS A 315 -9.30 7.08 -10.02
N TYR A 316 -8.39 6.17 -10.37
CA TYR A 316 -8.27 4.87 -9.72
C TYR A 316 -6.82 4.61 -9.33
N LEU A 317 -6.56 4.35 -8.06
CA LEU A 317 -5.21 4.11 -7.52
C LEU A 317 -4.18 5.18 -7.95
N GLY A 318 -4.63 6.43 -8.09
CA GLY A 318 -3.78 7.56 -8.50
C GLY A 318 -3.58 7.72 -10.00
N TYR A 319 -4.04 6.79 -10.82
CA TYR A 319 -4.04 6.84 -12.27
C TYR A 319 -5.38 7.35 -12.84
N SER A 320 -5.39 7.61 -14.14
CA SER A 320 -6.57 7.82 -14.97
C SER A 320 -6.45 7.04 -16.27
N PHE A 321 -7.59 6.83 -16.92
CA PHE A 321 -7.68 6.08 -18.17
C PHE A 321 -8.00 7.03 -19.34
N TYR A 322 -7.51 6.69 -20.52
CA TYR A 322 -7.96 7.29 -21.78
C TYR A 322 -7.86 6.25 -22.88
N VAL A 323 -8.74 6.37 -23.88
CA VAL A 323 -8.73 5.47 -25.04
C VAL A 323 -8.01 6.18 -26.20
N SER A 324 -7.04 5.51 -26.78
CA SER A 324 -6.28 5.97 -27.96
C SER A 324 -6.11 4.82 -28.94
N LYS A 325 -6.48 5.03 -30.19
CA LYS A 325 -6.44 4.01 -31.27
C LYS A 325 -7.15 2.70 -30.86
N GLY A 326 -8.31 2.82 -30.22
CA GLY A 326 -9.11 1.69 -29.77
C GLY A 326 -8.59 0.93 -28.53
N LYS A 327 -7.45 1.34 -27.94
CA LYS A 327 -6.87 0.73 -26.75
C LYS A 327 -6.87 1.65 -25.55
N CYS A 328 -7.16 1.11 -24.40
CA CYS A 328 -7.08 1.82 -23.12
C CYS A 328 -5.61 2.06 -22.71
N GLN A 329 -5.30 3.30 -22.43
CA GLN A 329 -3.99 3.74 -21.96
C GLN A 329 -4.10 4.33 -20.55
N LEU A 330 -3.06 4.14 -19.76
CA LEU A 330 -2.94 4.73 -18.43
C LEU A 330 -2.20 6.07 -18.47
N THR A 331 -2.67 7.02 -17.70
CA THR A 331 -1.99 8.29 -17.44
C THR A 331 -2.03 8.61 -15.95
N VAL A 332 -1.12 9.46 -15.50
CA VAL A 332 -1.12 9.92 -14.10
C VAL A 332 -2.26 10.91 -13.89
N HIS A 333 -3.08 10.68 -12.87
CA HIS A 333 -4.19 11.60 -12.56
C HIS A 333 -3.69 13.00 -12.18
N PRO A 334 -4.38 14.12 -12.55
CA PRO A 334 -3.95 15.49 -12.25
C PRO A 334 -3.64 15.75 -10.77
N LYS A 335 -4.44 15.24 -9.85
CA LYS A 335 -4.18 15.35 -8.40
C LYS A 335 -2.87 14.67 -7.98
N SER A 336 -2.51 13.53 -8.60
CA SER A 336 -1.26 12.82 -8.34
C SER A 336 -0.05 13.58 -8.89
N LYS A 337 -0.20 14.22 -10.07
CA LYS A 337 0.82 15.13 -10.64
C LYS A 337 1.06 16.34 -9.73
N ALA A 338 0.00 16.94 -9.22
CA ALA A 338 0.10 18.08 -8.29
C ALA A 338 0.82 17.69 -6.99
N LYS A 339 0.51 16.52 -6.41
CA LYS A 339 1.20 16.01 -5.22
C LYS A 339 2.68 15.78 -5.47
N MET A 340 3.05 15.18 -6.61
CA MET A 340 4.45 15.00 -7.00
C MET A 340 5.18 16.34 -7.05
N LYS A 341 4.64 17.33 -7.75
CA LYS A 341 5.25 18.66 -7.85
C LYS A 341 5.38 19.33 -6.48
N ALA A 342 4.36 19.22 -5.62
CA ALA A 342 4.41 19.76 -4.26
C ALA A 342 5.53 19.11 -3.44
N LYS A 343 5.67 17.77 -3.48
CA LYS A 343 6.71 17.06 -2.74
C LYS A 343 8.12 17.36 -3.28
N LEU A 344 8.29 17.41 -4.59
CA LEU A 344 9.56 17.84 -5.19
C LEU A 344 9.91 19.30 -4.82
N LYS A 345 8.89 20.19 -4.71
CA LYS A 345 9.07 21.57 -4.25
C LYS A 345 9.52 21.61 -2.78
N GLU A 346 8.93 20.81 -1.92
CA GLU A 346 9.32 20.65 -0.52
C GLU A 346 10.77 20.14 -0.40
N LEU A 347 11.10 19.02 -1.06
CA LEU A 347 12.44 18.44 -1.06
C LEU A 347 13.50 19.39 -1.61
N THR A 348 13.17 20.23 -2.57
CA THR A 348 14.05 21.27 -3.14
C THR A 348 13.78 22.65 -2.54
N ASN A 349 13.38 22.71 -1.27
CA ASN A 349 13.31 23.98 -0.57
C ASN A 349 14.74 24.44 -0.25
N ARG A 350 15.06 25.66 -0.63
CA ARG A 350 16.37 26.28 -0.42
C ARG A 350 16.73 26.54 1.04
N SER A 351 15.84 26.27 1.97
CA SER A 351 16.01 26.49 3.40
C SER A 351 15.90 25.20 4.24
N ASN A 352 16.05 24.02 3.62
CA ASN A 352 15.93 22.72 4.30
C ASN A 352 17.03 22.46 5.35
N GLY A 353 18.16 23.17 5.28
CA GLY A 353 19.30 22.90 6.18
C GLY A 353 20.04 21.58 5.91
N TRP A 354 19.71 20.86 4.87
CA TRP A 354 20.33 19.58 4.54
C TRP A 354 21.65 19.77 3.77
N GLY A 355 22.66 18.93 4.07
CA GLY A 355 23.85 18.78 3.25
C GLY A 355 23.54 18.12 1.89
N TYR A 356 24.44 18.27 0.91
CA TYR A 356 24.25 17.78 -0.45
C TYR A 356 23.93 16.30 -0.53
N GLU A 357 24.61 15.44 0.24
CA GLU A 357 24.43 14.00 0.19
C GLU A 357 23.04 13.59 0.67
N LYS A 358 22.62 14.09 1.84
CA LYS A 358 21.28 13.83 2.39
C LYS A 358 20.18 14.33 1.45
N TRP A 359 20.42 15.46 0.80
CA TRP A 359 19.47 16.03 -0.15
C TRP A 359 19.33 15.18 -1.42
N LYS A 360 20.47 14.75 -2.02
CA LYS A 360 20.47 13.83 -3.17
C LYS A 360 19.74 12.53 -2.84
N GLN A 361 20.10 11.90 -1.71
CA GLN A 361 19.47 10.67 -1.26
C GLN A 361 17.94 10.81 -1.14
N LYS A 362 17.45 11.87 -0.50
CA LYS A 362 16.01 12.11 -0.36
C LYS A 362 15.29 12.35 -1.69
N LEU A 363 15.93 13.02 -2.64
CA LEU A 363 15.40 13.18 -3.98
C LEU A 363 15.37 11.84 -4.74
N GLU A 364 16.44 11.07 -4.67
CA GLU A 364 16.53 9.77 -5.32
C GLU A 364 15.48 8.80 -4.78
N GLU A 365 15.38 8.64 -3.46
CA GLU A 365 14.36 7.81 -2.80
C GLU A 365 12.96 8.16 -3.30
N TYR A 366 12.64 9.45 -3.35
CA TYR A 366 11.33 9.90 -3.78
C TYR A 366 11.09 9.68 -5.27
N ILE A 367 12.06 10.04 -6.13
CA ILE A 367 11.95 9.90 -7.60
C ILE A 367 11.80 8.42 -7.98
N ARG A 368 12.67 7.54 -7.47
CA ARG A 368 12.59 6.10 -7.75
C ARG A 368 11.29 5.49 -7.26
N GLY A 369 10.86 5.79 -6.06
CA GLY A 369 9.60 5.30 -5.50
C GLY A 369 8.38 5.79 -6.29
N TRP A 370 8.34 7.08 -6.67
CA TRP A 370 7.23 7.64 -7.43
C TRP A 370 7.17 7.09 -8.87
N VAL A 371 8.30 7.05 -9.56
CA VAL A 371 8.38 6.50 -10.92
C VAL A 371 8.09 5.01 -10.91
N GLY A 372 8.64 4.25 -9.95
CA GLY A 372 8.36 2.82 -9.80
C GLY A 372 6.88 2.52 -9.57
N TYR A 373 6.14 3.40 -8.88
CA TYR A 373 4.68 3.27 -8.74
C TYR A 373 3.93 3.64 -10.03
N TYR A 374 4.34 4.71 -10.73
CA TYR A 374 3.60 5.25 -11.89
C TYR A 374 4.12 4.79 -13.25
N HIS A 375 5.06 3.83 -13.33
CA HIS A 375 5.70 3.42 -14.58
C HIS A 375 4.73 2.89 -15.66
N LEU A 376 3.56 2.34 -15.27
CA LEU A 376 2.55 1.90 -16.23
C LEU A 376 1.91 3.06 -17.03
N ALA A 377 2.02 4.28 -16.54
CA ALA A 377 1.42 5.45 -17.22
C ALA A 377 2.27 5.91 -18.40
N ASN A 378 1.62 6.30 -19.47
CA ASN A 378 2.27 7.07 -20.55
C ASN A 378 2.51 8.50 -20.04
N MET A 379 3.76 8.81 -19.66
CA MET A 379 4.09 10.07 -18.98
C MET A 379 5.40 10.71 -19.46
N LYS A 380 5.97 10.29 -20.60
CA LYS A 380 7.25 10.78 -21.10
C LYS A 380 7.32 12.32 -21.14
N GLN A 381 6.31 12.96 -21.74
CA GLN A 381 6.26 14.41 -21.83
C GLN A 381 6.20 15.09 -20.45
N LEU A 382 5.37 14.56 -19.55
CA LEU A 382 5.26 15.05 -18.17
C LEU A 382 6.61 14.99 -17.45
N LEU A 383 7.34 13.89 -17.62
CA LEU A 383 8.63 13.70 -16.95
C LEU A 383 9.70 14.65 -17.50
N LEU A 384 9.76 14.83 -18.83
CA LEU A 384 10.68 15.78 -19.47
C LEU A 384 10.47 17.22 -18.97
N GLU A 385 9.22 17.66 -18.91
CA GLU A 385 8.86 19.00 -18.40
C GLU A 385 9.18 19.14 -16.90
N THR A 386 8.88 18.10 -16.12
CA THR A 386 9.16 18.10 -14.69
C THR A 386 10.66 18.09 -14.41
N ASP A 387 11.45 17.36 -15.18
CA ASP A 387 12.90 17.34 -15.07
C ASP A 387 13.53 18.69 -15.42
N LYS A 388 13.02 19.40 -16.45
CA LYS A 388 13.46 20.78 -16.75
C LYS A 388 13.25 21.70 -15.56
N TRP A 389 12.05 21.65 -14.97
CA TRP A 389 11.69 22.44 -13.79
C TRP A 389 12.52 22.03 -12.56
N LEU A 390 12.71 20.74 -12.33
CA LEU A 390 13.46 20.22 -11.19
C LEU A 390 14.95 20.62 -11.25
N ARG A 391 15.59 20.52 -12.42
CA ARG A 391 16.98 20.98 -12.62
C ARG A 391 17.13 22.46 -12.29
N ARG A 392 16.19 23.30 -12.69
CA ARG A 392 16.20 24.72 -12.30
C ARG A 392 16.11 24.89 -10.78
N ARG A 393 15.29 24.11 -10.11
CA ARG A 393 15.20 24.12 -8.63
C ARG A 393 16.51 23.66 -7.98
N ILE A 394 17.13 22.63 -8.49
CA ILE A 394 18.42 22.14 -8.01
C ILE A 394 19.49 23.22 -8.14
N ARG A 395 19.60 23.86 -9.30
CA ARG A 395 20.53 24.99 -9.53
C ARG A 395 20.25 26.14 -8.56
N MET A 396 19.00 26.46 -8.31
CA MET A 396 18.61 27.48 -7.33
C MET A 396 19.13 27.16 -5.93
N CYS A 397 19.02 25.90 -5.49
CA CYS A 397 19.50 25.47 -4.18
C CYS A 397 21.02 25.52 -4.11
N ILE A 398 21.72 25.05 -5.15
CA ILE A 398 23.18 25.11 -5.24
C ILE A 398 23.64 26.56 -5.23
N TRP A 399 23.04 27.43 -6.02
CA TRP A 399 23.38 28.87 -6.05
C TRP A 399 23.18 29.53 -4.69
N LYS A 400 22.12 29.20 -3.96
CA LYS A 400 21.92 29.71 -2.60
C LYS A 400 22.97 29.21 -1.62
N SER A 401 23.44 27.96 -1.75
CA SER A 401 24.48 27.42 -0.87
C SER A 401 25.81 28.17 -1.00
N TRP A 402 26.07 28.79 -2.15
CA TRP A 402 27.22 29.67 -2.38
C TRP A 402 26.94 31.08 -1.81
N LYS A 403 26.85 31.18 -0.51
CA LYS A 403 26.32 32.35 0.24
C LYS A 403 27.02 33.67 -0.09
N ARG A 404 28.36 33.66 -0.17
CA ARG A 404 29.21 34.84 -0.37
C ARG A 404 29.56 35.05 -1.83
N VAL A 405 29.68 36.28 -2.26
CA VAL A 405 30.10 36.64 -3.61
C VAL A 405 31.44 35.96 -4.01
N LYS A 406 32.43 36.03 -3.13
CA LYS A 406 33.71 35.33 -3.29
C LYS A 406 33.55 33.84 -3.59
N THR A 407 32.65 33.15 -2.83
CA THR A 407 32.35 31.73 -3.01
C THR A 407 31.65 31.45 -4.33
N ARG A 408 30.74 32.35 -4.79
CA ARG A 408 30.05 32.23 -6.07
C ARG A 408 31.06 32.34 -7.23
N ILE A 409 31.95 33.35 -7.21
CA ILE A 409 32.98 33.55 -8.20
C ILE A 409 33.90 32.33 -8.27
N ALA A 410 34.43 31.90 -7.12
CA ALA A 410 35.35 30.75 -7.07
C ALA A 410 34.71 29.48 -7.60
N ASN A 411 33.42 29.20 -7.25
CA ASN A 411 32.72 28.02 -7.75
C ASN A 411 32.36 28.12 -9.23
N LEU A 412 32.03 29.29 -9.76
CA LEU A 412 31.82 29.48 -11.19
C LEU A 412 33.10 29.22 -11.99
N VAL A 413 34.25 29.75 -11.54
CA VAL A 413 35.55 29.49 -12.14
C VAL A 413 35.90 28.00 -12.09
N ARG A 414 35.68 27.34 -10.93
CA ARG A 414 35.89 25.91 -10.78
C ARG A 414 35.02 25.07 -11.72
N CYS A 415 33.84 25.58 -12.08
CA CYS A 415 32.94 24.97 -13.06
C CYS A 415 33.30 25.30 -14.51
N GLY A 416 34.45 25.93 -14.78
CA GLY A 416 34.95 26.23 -16.12
C GLY A 416 34.41 27.52 -16.72
N ILE A 417 33.83 28.42 -15.92
CA ILE A 417 33.39 29.74 -16.38
C ILE A 417 34.56 30.71 -16.37
N ASP A 418 34.70 31.51 -17.42
CA ASP A 418 35.70 32.57 -17.50
C ASP A 418 35.67 33.51 -16.29
N LYS A 419 36.84 34.02 -15.87
CA LYS A 419 36.98 34.85 -14.65
C LYS A 419 36.16 36.12 -14.71
N TYR A 420 36.12 36.81 -15.88
CA TYR A 420 35.34 38.02 -16.05
C TYR A 420 33.84 37.75 -15.93
N GLN A 421 33.35 36.73 -16.64
CA GLN A 421 31.96 36.32 -16.53
C GLN A 421 31.59 35.83 -15.11
N ALA A 422 32.47 35.07 -14.45
CA ALA A 422 32.28 34.63 -13.08
C ALA A 422 32.16 35.80 -12.09
N TYR A 423 32.99 36.86 -12.30
CA TYR A 423 32.92 38.07 -11.50
C TYR A 423 31.59 38.81 -11.71
N MET A 424 31.18 39.03 -12.97
CA MET A 424 29.92 39.70 -13.32
C MET A 424 28.72 39.00 -12.72
N TRP A 425 28.62 37.69 -12.87
CA TRP A 425 27.48 36.90 -12.38
C TRP A 425 27.54 36.61 -10.88
N GLY A 426 28.72 36.50 -10.30
CA GLY A 426 28.90 36.33 -8.85
C GLY A 426 28.34 37.51 -8.06
N ASN A 427 28.47 38.72 -8.62
CA ASN A 427 27.92 39.99 -8.08
C ASN A 427 26.44 40.22 -8.43
N SER A 428 25.81 39.30 -9.19
CA SER A 428 24.41 39.47 -9.62
C SER A 428 23.47 39.69 -8.42
N ARG A 429 22.66 40.74 -8.48
CA ARG A 429 21.59 41.03 -7.50
C ARG A 429 20.25 40.41 -7.89
N LEU A 430 20.20 39.62 -8.96
CA LEU A 430 18.99 38.91 -9.39
C LEU A 430 18.58 37.85 -8.37
N GLY A 431 17.27 37.69 -8.20
CA GLY A 431 16.73 36.64 -7.32
C GLY A 431 17.17 35.21 -7.69
N TYR A 432 17.35 34.33 -6.72
CA TYR A 432 17.88 32.97 -6.90
C TYR A 432 17.18 32.17 -7.99
N TRP A 433 15.86 32.30 -8.13
CA TRP A 433 15.06 31.61 -9.16
C TRP A 433 15.38 32.11 -10.57
N ARG A 434 15.63 33.41 -10.72
CA ARG A 434 15.98 34.00 -11.99
C ARG A 434 17.39 33.61 -12.44
N VAL A 435 18.36 33.67 -11.53
CA VAL A 435 19.74 33.23 -11.79
C VAL A 435 19.80 31.74 -12.13
N ALA A 436 18.99 30.90 -11.48
CA ALA A 436 18.93 29.45 -11.73
C ALA A 436 18.56 29.09 -13.18
N ASP A 437 17.99 30.01 -13.95
CA ASP A 437 17.64 29.83 -15.36
C ASP A 437 18.60 30.54 -16.32
N SER A 438 19.59 31.29 -15.82
CA SER A 438 20.56 32.00 -16.62
C SER A 438 21.43 31.04 -17.46
N PRO A 439 21.91 31.50 -18.63
CA PRO A 439 22.83 30.71 -19.45
C PRO A 439 24.10 30.32 -18.67
N ILE A 440 24.66 31.24 -17.89
CA ILE A 440 25.87 31.02 -17.12
C ILE A 440 25.71 29.89 -16.10
N LEU A 441 24.59 29.86 -15.36
CA LEU A 441 24.39 28.81 -14.37
C LEU A 441 24.00 27.48 -15.03
N LYS A 442 23.39 27.50 -16.21
CA LYS A 442 23.17 26.32 -17.04
C LYS A 442 24.47 25.71 -17.56
N MET A 443 25.44 26.54 -17.89
CA MET A 443 26.77 26.09 -18.29
C MET A 443 27.58 25.58 -17.11
N ALA A 444 27.71 26.36 -16.05
CA ALA A 444 28.46 25.99 -14.84
C ALA A 444 27.93 24.69 -14.17
N ILE A 445 26.59 24.55 -14.09
CA ILE A 445 25.92 23.38 -13.55
C ILE A 445 25.10 22.75 -14.67
N SER A 446 25.79 22.11 -15.61
CA SER A 446 25.17 21.47 -16.77
C SER A 446 24.34 20.24 -16.35
N ASN A 447 23.49 19.74 -17.25
CA ASN A 447 22.72 18.53 -16.99
C ASN A 447 23.64 17.31 -16.80
N ASP A 448 24.76 17.27 -17.53
CA ASP A 448 25.74 16.19 -17.43
C ASP A 448 26.54 16.27 -16.13
N SER A 449 26.89 17.48 -15.69
CA SER A 449 27.49 17.71 -14.39
C SER A 449 26.58 17.24 -13.26
N LEU A 450 25.29 17.56 -13.29
CA LEU A 450 24.32 17.07 -12.31
C LEU A 450 24.24 15.54 -12.30
N ARG A 451 24.22 14.91 -13.49
CA ARG A 451 24.19 13.45 -13.60
C ARG A 451 25.46 12.82 -13.03
N LYS A 452 26.65 13.33 -13.40
CA LYS A 452 27.95 12.87 -12.88
C LYS A 452 28.06 12.99 -11.36
N THR A 453 27.40 13.99 -10.76
CA THR A 453 27.36 14.18 -9.31
C THR A 453 26.25 13.38 -8.60
N GLY A 454 25.55 12.48 -9.32
CA GLY A 454 24.58 11.53 -8.75
C GLY A 454 23.15 12.05 -8.63
N TYR A 455 22.77 13.15 -9.28
CA TYR A 455 21.37 13.56 -9.32
C TYR A 455 20.57 12.70 -10.30
N VAL A 456 19.59 11.96 -9.77
CA VAL A 456 18.67 11.11 -10.55
C VAL A 456 17.63 11.98 -11.23
N THR A 457 17.26 11.61 -12.46
CA THR A 457 16.17 12.25 -13.23
C THR A 457 14.94 11.36 -13.26
N LEU A 458 13.75 11.98 -13.28
CA LEU A 458 12.49 11.24 -13.42
C LEU A 458 12.44 10.44 -14.73
N MET A 459 12.90 11.06 -15.83
CA MET A 459 12.93 10.38 -17.13
C MET A 459 13.94 9.24 -17.18
N GLY A 460 15.12 9.39 -16.53
CA GLY A 460 16.11 8.31 -16.41
C GLY A 460 15.54 7.10 -15.68
N SER A 461 14.95 7.32 -14.50
CA SER A 461 14.30 6.25 -13.74
C SER A 461 13.12 5.61 -14.48
N TYR A 462 12.39 6.36 -15.31
CA TYR A 462 11.31 5.82 -16.13
C TYR A 462 11.82 4.89 -17.24
N LEU A 463 12.94 5.24 -17.86
CA LEU A 463 13.56 4.41 -18.90
C LEU A 463 14.13 3.10 -18.37
N GLU A 464 14.49 3.02 -17.09
CA GLU A 464 14.87 1.76 -16.43
C GLU A 464 13.72 0.72 -16.45
N TRP A 465 12.47 1.17 -16.39
CA TRP A 465 11.27 0.32 -16.49
C TRP A 465 10.83 0.03 -17.94
N HIS A 466 11.36 0.78 -18.90
CA HIS A 466 11.04 0.68 -20.32
C HIS A 466 12.32 0.62 -21.15
N PRO A 467 13.14 -0.42 -21.00
CA PRO A 467 14.32 -0.62 -21.85
C PRO A 467 13.86 -0.66 -23.30
N LYS A 468 14.72 -0.12 -24.20
CA LYS A 468 14.44 -0.10 -25.64
C LYS A 468 14.56 -1.49 -26.23
#